data_8e13bcb1eacc46f968f55a2fd54edc27
#
_entry.id   8e13bcb1eacc46f968f55a2fd54edc27
#
_cell.length_a   1.000
_cell.length_b   1.000
_cell.length_c   1.000
_cell.angle_alpha   90.00
_cell.angle_beta   90.00
_cell.angle_gamma   90.00
#
_symmetry.space_group_name_H-M   'P 1'
#
loop_
_entity.id
_entity.type
_entity.pdbx_description
1 polymer ?
#
loop_
_entity_poly.entity_id
_entity_poly.type
_entity_poly.pdbx_seq_one_letter_code
_entity_poly.pdbx_strand_id
1 'polypeptide(L)'
;FYIIAGVFGCIAYGILYNSLAHDKKIIGDKYQYGEILSRVLFGSIFMIVGGLNGFFDFVPGGQKFECEPCSLFMSGLDATGYMFPLVKISEFIIGGLILFNLYTTVAIVMASPIVINIFLYNLFLDQRGIVEASILVASLLYLAWRKQSKFMALFTR
;
A
#
# COMPACT_ATOMS: atom_id res chain seq x y z
N PHE A 1 0.39 0.86 -22.39
CA PHE A 1 0.86 1.39 -21.11
C PHE A 1 0.19 2.73 -20.79
N TYR A 2 0.31 3.76 -21.67
CA TYR A 2 -0.24 5.10 -21.43
C TYR A 2 -1.77 5.14 -21.34
N ILE A 3 -2.50 4.28 -22.05
CA ILE A 3 -3.96 4.20 -22.00
C ILE A 3 -4.41 3.65 -20.64
N ILE A 4 -3.75 2.62 -20.13
CA ILE A 4 -4.05 2.02 -18.84
C ILE A 4 -3.73 3.03 -17.71
N ALA A 5 -2.59 3.71 -17.77
CA ALA A 5 -2.24 4.77 -16.83
C ALA A 5 -3.24 5.94 -16.87
N GLY A 6 -3.74 6.31 -18.06
CA GLY A 6 -4.78 7.33 -18.25
C GLY A 6 -6.12 6.93 -17.62
N VAL A 7 -6.57 5.70 -17.84
CA VAL A 7 -7.82 5.17 -17.27
C VAL A 7 -7.73 5.10 -15.74
N PHE A 8 -6.62 4.60 -15.19
CA PHE A 8 -6.41 4.58 -13.75
C PHE A 8 -6.29 5.99 -13.15
N GLY A 9 -5.68 6.93 -13.88
CA GLY A 9 -5.62 8.34 -13.49
C GLY A 9 -7.01 8.98 -13.42
N CYS A 10 -7.88 8.72 -14.40
CA CYS A 10 -9.25 9.22 -14.41
C CYS A 10 -10.11 8.59 -13.30
N ILE A 11 -9.96 7.29 -13.06
CA ILE A 11 -10.66 6.58 -11.97
C ILE A 11 -10.18 7.11 -10.63
N ALA A 12 -8.87 7.23 -10.42
CA ALA A 12 -8.29 7.78 -9.19
C ALA A 12 -8.74 9.24 -8.96
N TYR A 13 -8.78 10.06 -10.01
CA TYR A 13 -9.27 11.44 -9.94
C TYR A 13 -10.76 11.52 -9.62
N GLY A 14 -11.60 10.69 -10.26
CA GLY A 14 -13.05 10.66 -10.00
C GLY A 14 -13.36 10.23 -8.58
N ILE A 15 -12.62 9.26 -8.04
CA ILE A 15 -12.76 8.76 -6.67
C ILE A 15 -12.22 9.79 -5.67
N LEU A 16 -11.09 10.43 -5.97
CA LEU A 16 -10.54 11.52 -5.17
C LEU A 16 -11.52 12.68 -5.09
N TYR A 17 -12.11 13.04 -6.23
CA TYR A 17 -13.13 14.10 -6.31
C TYR A 17 -14.38 13.74 -5.50
N ASN A 18 -14.87 12.51 -5.60
CA ASN A 18 -16.05 12.05 -4.85
C ASN A 18 -15.76 11.94 -3.34
N SER A 19 -14.57 11.48 -2.96
CA SER A 19 -14.11 11.47 -1.57
C SER A 19 -13.97 12.88 -1.00
N LEU A 20 -13.42 13.82 -1.78
CA LEU A 20 -13.32 15.23 -1.42
C LEU A 20 -14.69 15.93 -1.34
N ALA A 21 -15.62 15.58 -2.23
CA ALA A 21 -16.97 16.14 -2.22
C ALA A 21 -17.79 15.64 -1.02
N HIS A 22 -17.60 14.38 -0.58
CA HIS A 22 -18.27 13.84 0.60
C HIS A 22 -17.68 14.41 1.89
N ASP A 23 -16.38 14.76 1.90
CA ASP A 23 -15.66 15.35 3.03
C ASP A 23 -15.85 16.89 3.14
N LYS A 24 -16.56 17.52 2.20
CA LYS A 24 -16.84 18.98 2.24
C LYS A 24 -17.49 19.47 3.55
N LYS A 25 -18.04 18.56 4.34
CA LYS A 25 -18.64 18.87 5.65
C LYS A 25 -17.60 18.96 6.79
N ILE A 26 -16.32 18.65 6.52
CA ILE A 26 -15.24 18.60 7.50
C ILE A 26 -14.07 19.54 7.12
N ILE A 27 -14.33 20.57 6.30
CA ILE A 27 -13.30 21.56 5.90
C ILE A 27 -12.96 22.43 7.11
N GLY A 28 -12.08 21.95 7.94
CA GLY A 28 -11.54 22.62 9.12
C GLY A 28 -10.32 21.93 9.73
N ASP A 29 -10.00 20.70 9.33
CA ASP A 29 -8.87 19.98 9.89
C ASP A 29 -7.61 20.20 9.01
N LYS A 30 -6.64 20.92 9.55
CA LYS A 30 -5.32 21.17 8.96
C LYS A 30 -4.61 19.89 8.47
N TYR A 31 -4.95 18.74 9.03
CA TYR A 31 -4.32 17.45 8.75
C TYR A 31 -5.05 16.61 7.69
N GLN A 32 -6.16 17.10 7.16
CA GLN A 32 -6.96 16.35 6.17
C GLN A 32 -6.19 16.10 4.87
N TYR A 33 -5.46 17.09 4.38
CA TYR A 33 -4.64 16.94 3.18
C TYR A 33 -3.56 15.88 3.34
N GLY A 34 -2.94 15.80 4.54
CA GLY A 34 -1.97 14.76 4.87
C GLY A 34 -2.58 13.38 4.87
N GLU A 35 -3.80 13.22 5.37
CA GLU A 35 -4.52 11.94 5.35
C GLU A 35 -4.82 11.48 3.93
N ILE A 36 -5.33 12.38 3.07
CA ILE A 36 -5.61 12.08 1.67
C ILE A 36 -4.32 11.71 0.93
N LEU A 37 -3.26 12.51 1.10
CA LEU A 37 -1.97 12.25 0.48
C LEU A 37 -1.41 10.88 0.90
N SER A 38 -1.42 10.57 2.20
CA SER A 38 -0.93 9.29 2.70
C SER A 38 -1.75 8.11 2.19
N ARG A 39 -3.08 8.24 2.09
CA ARG A 39 -3.94 7.20 1.51
C ARG A 39 -3.65 6.97 0.03
N VAL A 40 -3.49 8.05 -0.73
CA VAL A 40 -3.19 7.97 -2.17
C VAL A 40 -1.82 7.35 -2.40
N LEU A 41 -0.79 7.81 -1.69
CA LEU A 41 0.56 7.27 -1.80
C LEU A 41 0.59 5.79 -1.40
N PHE A 42 0.12 5.47 -0.21
CA PHE A 42 0.11 4.08 0.28
C PHE A 42 -0.73 3.17 -0.61
N GLY A 43 -1.99 3.57 -0.87
CA GLY A 43 -2.92 2.76 -1.64
C GLY A 43 -2.46 2.52 -3.07
N SER A 44 -1.90 3.54 -3.73
CA SER A 44 -1.39 3.40 -5.10
C SER A 44 -0.16 2.50 -5.15
N ILE A 45 0.81 2.69 -4.26
CA ILE A 45 2.01 1.84 -4.22
C ILE A 45 1.61 0.40 -3.91
N PHE A 46 0.79 0.19 -2.89
CA PHE A 46 0.40 -1.14 -2.43
C PHE A 46 -0.47 -1.89 -3.44
N MET A 47 -1.42 -1.21 -4.07
CA MET A 47 -2.32 -1.80 -5.05
C MET A 47 -1.64 -2.03 -6.40
N ILE A 48 -0.90 -1.03 -6.92
CA ILE A 48 -0.35 -1.07 -8.27
C ILE A 48 1.01 -1.75 -8.28
N VAL A 49 1.97 -1.24 -7.49
CA VAL A 49 3.35 -1.74 -7.47
C VAL A 49 3.41 -3.08 -6.74
N GLY A 50 2.79 -3.19 -5.58
CA GLY A 50 2.73 -4.44 -4.81
C GLY A 50 1.87 -5.50 -5.51
N GLY A 51 0.55 -5.25 -5.58
CA GLY A 51 -0.43 -6.22 -6.06
C GLY A 51 -0.34 -6.49 -7.55
N LEU A 52 -0.71 -5.51 -8.39
CA LEU A 52 -0.83 -5.73 -9.83
C LEU A 52 0.50 -6.05 -10.50
N ASN A 53 1.59 -5.37 -10.15
CA ASN A 53 2.88 -5.64 -10.75
C ASN A 53 3.39 -7.05 -10.45
N GLY A 54 3.03 -7.61 -9.28
CA GLY A 54 3.38 -8.98 -8.94
C GLY A 54 2.76 -10.05 -9.85
N PHE A 55 1.62 -9.73 -10.51
CA PHE A 55 0.97 -10.63 -11.46
C PHE A 55 1.32 -10.34 -12.93
N PHE A 56 1.50 -9.09 -13.28
CA PHE A 56 1.60 -8.67 -14.68
C PHE A 56 2.97 -8.14 -15.09
N ASP A 57 3.89 -7.96 -14.15
CA ASP A 57 5.28 -7.51 -14.36
C ASP A 57 5.40 -6.31 -15.32
N PHE A 58 4.50 -5.32 -15.15
CA PHE A 58 4.45 -4.16 -16.05
C PHE A 58 5.29 -2.96 -15.58
N VAL A 59 5.87 -3.01 -14.37
CA VAL A 59 6.84 -2.01 -13.91
C VAL A 59 8.23 -2.45 -14.36
N PRO A 60 8.89 -1.73 -15.29
CA PRO A 60 10.21 -2.11 -15.81
C PRO A 60 11.25 -2.22 -14.67
N GLY A 61 11.98 -3.32 -14.64
CA GLY A 61 13.01 -3.59 -13.64
C GLY A 61 12.53 -4.23 -12.35
N GLY A 62 11.20 -4.47 -12.24
CA GLY A 62 10.64 -5.18 -11.08
C GLY A 62 10.91 -6.67 -11.18
N GLN A 63 11.75 -7.26 -10.47
CA GLN A 63 12.07 -8.68 -10.28
C GLN A 63 13.44 -9.17 -10.80
N LYS A 64 14.33 -8.28 -11.23
CA LYS A 64 15.72 -8.68 -11.38
C LYS A 64 16.39 -8.68 -10.02
N PHE A 65 16.40 -9.84 -9.38
CA PHE A 65 17.12 -10.05 -8.12
C PHE A 65 18.62 -10.14 -8.42
N GLU A 66 19.35 -9.04 -8.19
CA GLU A 66 20.80 -8.98 -8.42
C GLU A 66 21.59 -9.51 -7.22
N CYS A 67 20.93 -9.77 -6.10
CA CYS A 67 21.54 -10.32 -4.92
C CYS A 67 21.10 -11.78 -4.70
N GLU A 68 22.05 -12.65 -4.35
CA GLU A 68 21.78 -14.06 -4.07
C GLU A 68 20.78 -14.26 -2.91
N PRO A 69 20.89 -13.58 -1.75
CA PRO A 69 19.90 -13.68 -0.69
C PRO A 69 18.50 -13.22 -1.12
N CYS A 70 18.40 -12.22 -2.01
CA CYS A 70 17.11 -11.75 -2.54
C CYS A 70 16.43 -12.82 -3.37
N SER A 71 17.19 -13.46 -4.27
CA SER A 71 16.68 -14.52 -5.12
C SER A 71 16.24 -15.74 -4.33
N LEU A 72 16.99 -16.12 -3.29
CA LEU A 72 16.65 -17.21 -2.37
C LEU A 72 15.36 -16.91 -1.60
N PHE A 73 15.21 -15.70 -1.08
CA PHE A 73 13.99 -15.29 -0.37
C PHE A 73 12.76 -15.38 -1.27
N MET A 74 12.85 -14.82 -2.47
CA MET A 74 11.71 -14.78 -3.39
C MET A 74 11.40 -16.18 -3.97
N SER A 75 12.42 -16.96 -4.33
CA SER A 75 12.23 -18.33 -4.78
C SER A 75 11.67 -19.22 -3.67
N GLY A 76 12.01 -18.96 -2.41
CA GLY A 76 11.41 -19.63 -1.26
C GLY A 76 9.91 -19.34 -1.12
N LEU A 77 9.48 -18.11 -1.33
CA LEU A 77 8.06 -17.75 -1.35
C LEU A 77 7.32 -18.42 -2.52
N ASP A 78 7.94 -18.42 -3.71
CA ASP A 78 7.36 -19.01 -4.91
C ASP A 78 7.29 -20.55 -4.82
N ALA A 79 8.30 -21.18 -4.25
CA ALA A 79 8.34 -22.62 -4.05
C ALA A 79 7.20 -23.18 -3.18
N THR A 80 6.56 -22.34 -2.35
CA THR A 80 5.36 -22.73 -1.60
C THR A 80 4.13 -22.91 -2.49
N GLY A 81 4.13 -22.33 -3.69
CA GLY A 81 3.03 -22.34 -4.67
C GLY A 81 1.83 -21.46 -4.32
N TYR A 82 1.69 -21.02 -3.08
CA TYR A 82 0.53 -20.19 -2.64
C TYR A 82 0.92 -18.87 -1.97
N MET A 83 2.09 -18.79 -1.35
CA MET A 83 2.47 -17.67 -0.50
C MET A 83 2.63 -16.39 -1.32
N PHE A 84 3.31 -16.47 -2.46
CA PHE A 84 3.52 -15.33 -3.34
C PHE A 84 2.18 -14.76 -3.86
N PRO A 85 1.27 -15.55 -4.49
CA PRO A 85 -0.05 -15.09 -4.88
C PRO A 85 -0.87 -14.53 -3.72
N LEU A 86 -0.83 -15.15 -2.54
CA LEU A 86 -1.56 -14.72 -1.35
C LEU A 86 -1.14 -13.30 -0.92
N VAL A 87 0.17 -13.06 -0.85
CA VAL A 87 0.70 -11.73 -0.51
C VAL A 87 0.27 -10.70 -1.55
N LYS A 88 0.38 -11.00 -2.85
CA LYS A 88 0.03 -10.09 -3.94
C LYS A 88 -1.46 -9.75 -3.99
N ILE A 89 -2.33 -10.71 -3.78
CA ILE A 89 -3.78 -10.49 -3.65
C ILE A 89 -4.08 -9.63 -2.41
N SER A 90 -3.41 -9.92 -1.31
CA SER A 90 -3.59 -9.14 -0.07
C SER A 90 -3.14 -7.69 -0.25
N GLU A 91 -2.00 -7.45 -0.89
CA GLU A 91 -1.51 -6.09 -1.21
C GLU A 91 -2.50 -5.34 -2.10
N PHE A 92 -3.05 -5.99 -3.12
CA PHE A 92 -4.05 -5.40 -4.01
C PHE A 92 -5.32 -5.01 -3.25
N ILE A 93 -5.89 -5.91 -2.45
CA ILE A 93 -7.12 -5.68 -1.69
C ILE A 93 -6.90 -4.58 -0.64
N ILE A 94 -5.84 -4.69 0.16
CA ILE A 94 -5.52 -3.73 1.22
C ILE A 94 -5.26 -2.34 0.64
N GLY A 95 -4.48 -2.27 -0.45
CA GLY A 95 -4.21 -1.02 -1.15
C GLY A 95 -5.50 -0.36 -1.64
N GLY A 96 -6.42 -1.13 -2.21
CA GLY A 96 -7.73 -0.66 -2.61
C GLY A 96 -8.58 -0.16 -1.44
N LEU A 97 -8.65 -0.91 -0.35
CA LEU A 97 -9.41 -0.51 0.85
C LEU A 97 -8.91 0.83 1.42
N ILE A 98 -7.59 1.04 1.48
CA ILE A 98 -6.99 2.29 1.97
C ILE A 98 -7.24 3.43 0.99
N LEU A 99 -7.04 3.20 -0.31
CA LEU A 99 -7.22 4.19 -1.36
C LEU A 99 -8.66 4.73 -1.38
N PHE A 100 -9.64 3.82 -1.34
CA PHE A 100 -11.07 4.16 -1.35
C PHE A 100 -11.63 4.56 0.02
N ASN A 101 -10.80 4.60 1.06
CA ASN A 101 -11.22 4.89 2.44
C ASN A 101 -12.28 3.93 2.99
N LEU A 102 -12.24 2.68 2.54
CA LEU A 102 -13.14 1.63 2.98
C LEU A 102 -12.45 0.81 4.08
N TYR A 103 -13.10 0.66 5.23
CA TYR A 103 -12.58 -0.13 6.36
C TYR A 103 -11.10 0.15 6.69
N THR A 104 -10.67 1.41 6.58
CA THR A 104 -9.25 1.83 6.68
C THR A 104 -8.56 1.31 7.94
N THR A 105 -9.26 1.26 9.09
CA THR A 105 -8.69 0.77 10.35
C THR A 105 -8.31 -0.71 10.26
N VAL A 106 -9.19 -1.55 9.68
CA VAL A 106 -8.92 -2.98 9.46
C VAL A 106 -7.79 -3.15 8.45
N ALA A 107 -7.85 -2.38 7.36
CA ALA A 107 -6.83 -2.42 6.31
C ALA A 107 -5.43 -2.06 6.83
N ILE A 108 -5.30 -1.09 7.75
CA ILE A 108 -4.04 -0.73 8.41
C ILE A 108 -3.51 -1.90 9.24
N VAL A 109 -4.36 -2.57 10.02
CA VAL A 109 -3.95 -3.75 10.81
C VAL A 109 -3.44 -4.86 9.90
N MET A 110 -4.17 -5.17 8.82
CA MET A 110 -3.77 -6.20 7.85
C MET A 110 -2.49 -5.81 7.08
N ALA A 111 -2.31 -4.53 6.76
CA ALA A 111 -1.11 -4.04 6.09
C ALA A 111 0.15 -4.14 6.94
N SER A 112 0.03 -3.98 8.27
CA SER A 112 1.18 -3.84 9.16
C SER A 112 2.22 -4.95 9.02
N PRO A 113 1.89 -6.25 9.09
CA PRO A 113 2.89 -7.32 8.96
C PRO A 113 3.54 -7.35 7.57
N ILE A 114 2.78 -7.04 6.52
CA ILE A 114 3.30 -7.03 5.14
C ILE A 114 4.27 -5.87 4.96
N VAL A 115 3.90 -4.66 5.40
CA VAL A 115 4.74 -3.46 5.30
C VAL A 115 6.03 -3.60 6.11
N ILE A 116 5.96 -4.17 7.32
CA ILE A 116 7.16 -4.45 8.12
C ILE A 116 8.07 -5.42 7.37
N ASN A 117 7.52 -6.48 6.79
CA ASN A 117 8.33 -7.45 6.03
C ASN A 117 8.97 -6.80 4.79
N ILE A 118 8.22 -6.00 4.02
CA ILE A 118 8.74 -5.24 2.88
C ILE A 118 9.88 -4.30 3.32
N PHE A 119 9.70 -3.61 4.44
CA PHE A 119 10.73 -2.70 4.96
C PHE A 119 11.99 -3.43 5.38
N LEU A 120 11.86 -4.55 6.11
CA LEU A 120 12.99 -5.38 6.53
C LEU A 120 13.70 -6.02 5.34
N TYR A 121 12.96 -6.50 4.34
CA TYR A 121 13.52 -7.00 3.09
C TYR A 121 14.40 -5.94 2.41
N ASN A 122 13.87 -4.72 2.26
CA ASN A 122 14.62 -3.63 1.64
C ASN A 122 15.78 -3.13 2.50
N LEU A 123 15.67 -3.21 3.82
CA LEU A 123 16.74 -2.79 4.72
C LEU A 123 17.93 -3.76 4.72
N PHE A 124 17.66 -5.06 4.72
CA PHE A 124 18.70 -6.08 4.91
C PHE A 124 19.12 -6.81 3.63
N LEU A 125 18.25 -6.90 2.63
CA LEU A 125 18.49 -7.70 1.43
C LEU A 125 18.68 -6.82 0.20
N ASP A 126 17.71 -5.98 -0.15
CA ASP A 126 17.73 -5.18 -1.38
C ASP A 126 17.47 -3.70 -1.11
N GLN A 127 18.52 -2.92 -0.91
CA GLN A 127 18.41 -1.51 -0.56
C GLN A 127 17.83 -0.61 -1.68
N ARG A 128 17.62 -1.13 -2.89
CA ARG A 128 17.10 -0.34 -4.03
C ARG A 128 15.70 0.18 -3.77
N GLY A 129 14.85 -0.59 -3.10
CA GLY A 129 13.48 -0.21 -2.75
C GLY A 129 13.30 0.43 -1.38
N ILE A 130 14.39 0.86 -0.71
CA ILE A 130 14.30 1.38 0.67
C ILE A 130 13.49 2.68 0.75
N VAL A 131 13.51 3.51 -0.29
CA VAL A 131 12.76 4.77 -0.33
C VAL A 131 11.26 4.49 -0.37
N GLU A 132 10.82 3.61 -1.26
CA GLU A 132 9.41 3.21 -1.40
C GLU A 132 8.92 2.52 -0.12
N ALA A 133 9.72 1.63 0.45
CA ALA A 133 9.42 0.96 1.70
C ALA A 133 9.30 1.95 2.87
N SER A 134 10.16 2.97 2.93
CA SER A 134 10.11 4.03 3.94
C SER A 134 8.85 4.89 3.79
N ILE A 135 8.45 5.21 2.56
CA ILE A 135 7.20 5.94 2.27
C ILE A 135 5.99 5.12 2.74
N LEU A 136 5.98 3.81 2.50
CA LEU A 136 4.92 2.92 2.96
C LEU A 136 4.80 2.92 4.49
N VAL A 137 5.92 2.76 5.20
CA VAL A 137 5.96 2.79 6.67
C VAL A 137 5.48 4.14 7.20
N ALA A 138 6.01 5.25 6.69
CA ALA A 138 5.64 6.60 7.12
C ALA A 138 4.14 6.87 6.89
N SER A 139 3.62 6.50 5.72
CA SER A 139 2.20 6.64 5.38
C SER A 139 1.31 5.79 6.28
N LEU A 140 1.71 4.54 6.56
CA LEU A 140 0.98 3.64 7.45
C LEU A 140 0.91 4.18 8.88
N LEU A 141 2.05 4.64 9.42
CA LEU A 141 2.11 5.23 10.77
C LEU A 141 1.27 6.50 10.87
N TYR A 142 1.31 7.35 9.86
CA TYR A 142 0.50 8.56 9.82
C TYR A 142 -1.01 8.23 9.79
N LEU A 143 -1.43 7.26 8.97
CA LEU A 143 -2.82 6.83 8.91
C LEU A 143 -3.27 6.18 10.22
N ALA A 144 -2.43 5.36 10.86
CA ALA A 144 -2.69 4.78 12.17
C ALA A 144 -2.87 5.86 13.23
N TRP A 145 -1.99 6.87 13.25
CA TRP A 145 -2.10 8.01 14.16
C TRP A 145 -3.40 8.79 13.94
N ARG A 146 -3.80 9.03 12.69
CA ARG A 146 -5.06 9.71 12.36
C ARG A 146 -6.30 8.94 12.81
N LYS A 147 -6.24 7.61 12.79
CA LYS A 147 -7.35 6.72 13.18
C LYS A 147 -7.23 6.18 14.62
N GLN A 148 -6.33 6.73 15.44
CA GLN A 148 -6.05 6.23 16.80
C GLN A 148 -7.30 6.05 17.67
N SER A 149 -8.28 6.95 17.60
CA SER A 149 -9.53 6.85 18.36
C SER A 149 -10.34 5.60 17.99
N LYS A 150 -10.32 5.20 16.72
CA LYS A 150 -10.98 3.96 16.25
C LYS A 150 -10.20 2.71 16.66
N PHE A 151 -8.85 2.81 16.71
CA PHE A 151 -8.02 1.72 17.23
C PHE A 151 -8.27 1.49 18.73
N MET A 152 -8.32 2.56 19.51
CA MET A 152 -8.61 2.46 20.95
C MET A 152 -9.95 1.79 21.22
N ALA A 153 -10.96 2.05 20.40
CA ALA A 153 -12.27 1.40 20.51
C ALA A 153 -12.24 -0.12 20.25
N LEU A 154 -11.23 -0.65 19.53
CA LEU A 154 -11.05 -2.10 19.34
C LEU A 154 -10.48 -2.79 20.59
N PHE A 155 -9.79 -2.05 21.46
CA PHE A 155 -9.15 -2.58 22.66
C PHE A 155 -9.92 -2.27 23.96
N THR A 156 -10.90 -1.36 23.91
CA THR A 156 -11.80 -1.09 25.05
C THR A 156 -13.06 -1.95 24.91
N ARG A 157 -13.24 -2.85 25.84
CA ARG A 157 -14.51 -3.60 26.04
C ARG A 157 -15.51 -2.74 26.80
#